data_228aed173d2da6fad63d63ea7766b096
#
_entry.id   228aed173d2da6fad63d63ea7766b096
#
_cell.length_a   1.000
_cell.length_b   1.000
_cell.length_c   1.000
_cell.angle_alpha   90.00
_cell.angle_beta   90.00
_cell.angle_gamma   90.00
#
_symmetry.space_group_name_H-M   'P 1'
#
loop_
_entity.id
_entity.type
_entity.pdbx_description
1 polymer ?
#
loop_
_entity_poly.entity_id
_entity_poly.type
_entity_poly.pdbx_seq_one_letter_code
_entity_poly.pdbx_strand_id
1 'polypeptide(L)'
;MPPFLFFSAGLVLLDGKNILILFFAVIIQISIEKRISICYNMTERTEMVIFQGGSILAFTEYETEQLLKALLKETRHCAVTLGMKKTSVDQLTKAVGIAKGSFYKFYESKEMLFFAVLEGIHSELYEVADRALSENIGLPQSERAAKATLAVCRRLSDTGDMVFIENDAKLLLQRLPDEVKNVHYHDDEAHIRQLLEKYNLVPRRGASLAAATVRGLILTVSHREQIGKLYPQVLETLVYGACRELFE
;
A
#
# COMPACT_ATOMS: atom_id res chain seq x y z
N MET A 1 3.90 -27.01 -26.88
CA MET A 1 5.20 -26.29 -27.00
C MET A 1 4.93 -24.94 -27.63
N PRO A 2 4.95 -23.83 -26.90
CA PRO A 2 5.03 -22.49 -27.48
C PRO A 2 6.50 -22.05 -27.58
N PRO A 3 6.86 -21.19 -28.52
CA PRO A 3 8.24 -20.90 -28.85
C PRO A 3 8.87 -19.91 -27.87
N PHE A 4 10.04 -20.26 -27.37
CA PHE A 4 10.94 -19.35 -26.63
C PHE A 4 11.40 -18.23 -27.58
N LEU A 5 11.03 -17.01 -27.31
CA LEU A 5 11.64 -15.82 -27.88
C LEU A 5 12.96 -15.53 -27.15
N PHE A 6 14.06 -15.90 -27.76
CA PHE A 6 15.41 -15.45 -27.39
C PHE A 6 15.51 -13.96 -27.71
N PHE A 7 15.52 -13.13 -26.68
CA PHE A 7 16.03 -11.77 -26.80
C PHE A 7 17.55 -11.82 -26.74
N SER A 8 18.20 -11.62 -27.88
CA SER A 8 19.62 -11.39 -28.03
C SER A 8 19.95 -10.07 -27.32
N ALA A 9 20.60 -10.17 -26.16
CA ALA A 9 21.14 -9.04 -25.44
C ALA A 9 22.39 -8.53 -26.18
N GLY A 10 22.23 -7.52 -26.99
CA GLY A 10 23.34 -6.70 -27.47
C GLY A 10 23.96 -5.96 -26.29
N LEU A 11 25.20 -6.35 -25.93
CA LEU A 11 25.99 -5.70 -24.89
C LEU A 11 26.43 -4.31 -25.39
N VAL A 12 25.63 -3.28 -25.07
CA VAL A 12 26.08 -1.89 -25.24
C VAL A 12 26.76 -1.49 -23.93
N LEU A 13 28.06 -1.22 -23.99
CA LEU A 13 28.84 -0.65 -22.90
C LEU A 13 28.27 0.74 -22.58
N LEU A 14 27.45 0.82 -21.55
CA LEU A 14 26.96 2.07 -20.99
C LEU A 14 27.73 2.38 -19.71
N ASP A 15 28.09 3.65 -19.53
CA ASP A 15 28.75 4.19 -18.34
C ASP A 15 28.07 3.74 -17.04
N GLY A 16 28.86 3.47 -15.98
CA GLY A 16 28.41 2.84 -14.73
C GLY A 16 27.19 3.46 -14.02
N LYS A 17 26.80 4.69 -14.38
CA LYS A 17 25.56 5.33 -13.90
C LYS A 17 24.29 4.75 -14.54
N ASN A 18 24.36 4.32 -15.79
CA ASN A 18 23.20 3.76 -16.50
C ASN A 18 22.93 2.29 -16.14
N ILE A 19 23.92 1.56 -15.68
CA ILE A 19 23.76 0.18 -15.18
C ILE A 19 22.97 0.20 -13.87
N LEU A 20 23.21 1.18 -13.01
CA LEU A 20 22.47 1.34 -11.74
C LEU A 20 20.98 1.64 -11.98
N ILE A 21 20.66 2.50 -12.95
CA ILE A 21 19.27 2.85 -13.33
C ILE A 21 18.54 1.63 -13.91
N LEU A 22 19.20 0.82 -14.74
CA LEU A 22 18.64 -0.43 -15.28
C LEU A 22 18.44 -1.48 -14.18
N PHE A 23 19.36 -1.59 -13.23
CA PHE A 23 19.23 -2.48 -12.08
C PHE A 23 18.09 -2.04 -11.15
N PHE A 24 17.93 -0.74 -10.92
CA PHE A 24 16.81 -0.19 -10.16
C PHE A 24 15.47 -0.37 -10.89
N ALA A 25 15.40 -0.14 -12.20
CA ALA A 25 14.20 -0.39 -12.98
C ALA A 25 13.79 -1.88 -12.97
N VAL A 26 14.76 -2.80 -13.05
CA VAL A 26 14.51 -4.25 -12.95
C VAL A 26 14.07 -4.66 -11.54
N ILE A 27 14.63 -4.05 -10.48
CA ILE A 27 14.22 -4.32 -9.10
C ILE A 27 12.81 -3.76 -8.83
N ILE A 28 12.48 -2.58 -9.34
CA ILE A 28 11.13 -2.00 -9.27
C ILE A 28 10.14 -2.86 -10.04
N GLN A 29 10.51 -3.32 -11.24
CA GLN A 29 9.69 -4.23 -12.06
C GLN A 29 9.48 -5.58 -11.35
N ILE A 30 10.52 -6.15 -10.74
CA ILE A 30 10.43 -7.40 -9.97
C ILE A 30 9.59 -7.22 -8.69
N SER A 31 9.64 -6.05 -8.04
CA SER A 31 8.79 -5.75 -6.88
C SER A 31 7.32 -5.58 -7.29
N ILE A 32 7.05 -4.92 -8.41
CA ILE A 32 5.70 -4.81 -8.98
C ILE A 32 5.20 -6.17 -9.45
N GLU A 33 6.04 -6.96 -10.13
CA GLU A 33 5.71 -8.31 -10.58
C GLU A 33 5.54 -9.28 -9.40
N LYS A 34 6.31 -9.16 -8.31
CA LYS A 34 6.08 -9.92 -7.08
C LYS A 34 4.80 -9.49 -6.36
N ARG A 35 4.47 -8.20 -6.33
CA ARG A 35 3.18 -7.71 -5.81
C ARG A 35 2.00 -8.20 -6.65
N ILE A 36 2.11 -8.12 -7.95
CA ILE A 36 1.18 -8.73 -8.90
C ILE A 36 1.23 -10.25 -8.74
N SER A 37 2.39 -10.88 -8.55
CA SER A 37 2.53 -12.33 -8.39
C SER A 37 2.03 -12.84 -7.04
N ILE A 38 2.08 -12.09 -5.95
CA ILE A 38 1.39 -12.46 -4.70
C ILE A 38 -0.12 -12.36 -4.89
N CYS A 39 -0.60 -11.35 -5.59
CA CYS A 39 -2.00 -11.30 -6.05
C CYS A 39 -2.29 -12.29 -7.20
N TYR A 40 -1.34 -12.60 -8.07
CA TYR A 40 -1.50 -13.46 -9.27
C TYR A 40 -1.22 -14.93 -9.00
N ASN A 41 -0.32 -15.31 -8.10
CA ASN A 41 -0.17 -16.72 -7.66
C ASN A 41 -1.41 -17.23 -6.91
N MET A 42 -2.30 -16.33 -6.51
CA MET A 42 -3.65 -16.70 -6.09
C MET A 42 -4.57 -16.99 -7.26
N THR A 43 -4.26 -16.54 -8.48
CA THR A 43 -5.04 -16.80 -9.71
C THR A 43 -4.53 -17.98 -10.55
N GLU A 44 -3.23 -18.34 -10.49
CA GLU A 44 -2.68 -19.50 -11.22
C GLU A 44 -3.10 -20.87 -10.65
N ARG A 45 -3.75 -20.94 -9.49
CA ARG A 45 -4.41 -22.18 -9.02
C ARG A 45 -5.74 -22.48 -9.72
N THR A 46 -6.12 -21.72 -10.72
CA THR A 46 -7.43 -21.86 -11.39
C THR A 46 -7.40 -22.76 -12.64
N GLU A 47 -6.25 -23.30 -13.05
CA GLU A 47 -6.20 -24.32 -14.10
C GLU A 47 -6.02 -25.70 -13.46
N MET A 48 -7.11 -26.43 -13.45
CA MET A 48 -7.28 -27.88 -13.34
C MET A 48 -8.08 -28.39 -12.13
N VAL A 49 -9.38 -28.25 -12.21
CA VAL A 49 -10.27 -29.34 -11.81
C VAL A 49 -11.44 -29.39 -12.80
N ILE A 50 -11.31 -30.22 -13.80
CA ILE A 50 -12.47 -30.72 -14.58
C ILE A 50 -13.18 -31.71 -13.68
N PHE A 51 -14.29 -31.29 -13.06
CA PHE A 51 -15.27 -32.22 -12.52
C PHE A 51 -16.53 -32.14 -13.36
N GLN A 52 -16.89 -33.24 -13.95
CA GLN A 52 -18.14 -33.44 -14.69
C GLN A 52 -19.34 -33.16 -13.79
N GLY A 53 -20.22 -32.29 -14.27
CA GLY A 53 -21.59 -32.15 -13.75
C GLY A 53 -21.85 -30.91 -12.89
N GLY A 54 -22.05 -29.77 -13.52
CA GLY A 54 -22.57 -28.56 -12.90
C GLY A 54 -21.95 -27.32 -13.56
N SER A 55 -22.78 -26.50 -14.20
CA SER A 55 -22.35 -25.25 -14.85
C SER A 55 -21.70 -24.33 -13.81
N ILE A 56 -20.38 -24.38 -13.69
CA ILE A 56 -19.61 -23.37 -12.97
C ILE A 56 -19.42 -22.23 -13.97
N LEU A 57 -20.19 -21.16 -13.82
CA LEU A 57 -19.91 -19.90 -14.48
C LEU A 57 -18.51 -19.46 -14.05
N ALA A 58 -17.50 -19.72 -14.88
CA ALA A 58 -16.19 -19.14 -14.74
C ALA A 58 -16.34 -17.65 -15.04
N PHE A 59 -16.00 -16.79 -14.08
CA PHE A 59 -15.93 -15.36 -14.31
C PHE A 59 -14.88 -15.07 -15.39
N THR A 60 -15.19 -14.15 -16.29
CA THR A 60 -14.18 -13.61 -17.21
C THR A 60 -13.13 -12.83 -16.42
N GLU A 61 -11.95 -12.59 -16.98
CA GLU A 61 -10.91 -11.77 -16.35
C GLU A 61 -11.45 -10.39 -15.93
N TYR A 62 -12.25 -9.77 -16.79
CA TYR A 62 -12.88 -8.49 -16.50
C TYR A 62 -13.85 -8.56 -15.32
N GLU A 63 -14.72 -9.57 -15.28
CA GLU A 63 -15.66 -9.78 -14.16
C GLU A 63 -14.90 -10.05 -12.85
N THR A 64 -13.83 -10.84 -12.93
CA THR A 64 -12.94 -11.12 -11.79
C THR A 64 -12.33 -9.83 -11.24
N GLU A 65 -11.80 -8.98 -12.10
CA GLU A 65 -11.23 -7.68 -11.69
C GLU A 65 -12.28 -6.78 -11.04
N GLN A 66 -13.47 -6.69 -11.60
CA GLN A 66 -14.56 -5.90 -11.02
C GLN A 66 -15.01 -6.44 -9.66
N LEU A 67 -15.07 -7.76 -9.51
CA LEU A 67 -15.38 -8.40 -8.24
C LEU A 67 -14.33 -8.15 -7.17
N LEU A 68 -13.05 -8.25 -7.52
CA LEU A 68 -11.95 -7.95 -6.60
C LEU A 68 -11.98 -6.50 -6.16
N LYS A 69 -12.20 -5.55 -7.08
CA LYS A 69 -12.37 -4.12 -6.75
C LYS A 69 -13.57 -3.90 -5.83
N ALA A 70 -14.69 -4.55 -6.09
CA ALA A 70 -15.88 -4.46 -5.25
C ALA A 70 -15.65 -5.03 -3.84
N LEU A 71 -14.98 -6.19 -3.74
CA LEU A 71 -14.61 -6.80 -2.46
C LEU A 71 -13.68 -5.91 -1.64
N LEU A 72 -12.64 -5.35 -2.26
CA LEU A 72 -11.71 -4.42 -1.59
C LEU A 72 -12.43 -3.17 -1.11
N LYS A 73 -13.29 -2.58 -1.95
CA LYS A 73 -14.09 -1.39 -1.60
C LYS A 73 -15.00 -1.64 -0.41
N GLU A 74 -15.77 -2.74 -0.46
CA GLU A 74 -16.68 -3.11 0.63
C GLU A 74 -15.93 -3.45 1.92
N THR A 75 -14.82 -4.16 1.80
CA THR A 75 -13.97 -4.50 2.95
C THR A 75 -13.39 -3.25 3.60
N ARG A 76 -12.93 -2.28 2.82
CA ARG A 76 -12.45 -0.98 3.34
C ARG A 76 -13.57 -0.23 4.04
N HIS A 77 -14.77 -0.20 3.48
CA HIS A 77 -15.93 0.38 4.13
C HIS A 77 -16.22 -0.30 5.48
N CYS A 78 -16.25 -1.63 5.52
CA CYS A 78 -16.42 -2.38 6.76
C CYS A 78 -15.27 -2.16 7.75
N ALA A 79 -14.03 -2.03 7.29
CA ALA A 79 -12.87 -1.77 8.13
C ALA A 79 -13.00 -0.46 8.92
N VAL A 80 -13.51 0.59 8.28
CA VAL A 80 -13.67 1.92 8.90
C VAL A 80 -14.93 2.02 9.77
N THR A 81 -16.00 1.25 9.46
CA THR A 81 -17.30 1.38 10.12
C THR A 81 -17.53 0.34 11.20
N LEU A 82 -17.25 -0.92 10.93
CA LEU A 82 -17.52 -2.05 11.81
C LEU A 82 -16.26 -2.61 12.48
N GLY A 83 -15.13 -2.48 11.82
CA GLY A 83 -13.87 -3.13 12.15
C GLY A 83 -13.81 -4.59 11.68
N MET A 84 -12.57 -5.11 11.57
CA MET A 84 -12.30 -6.47 11.08
C MET A 84 -12.99 -7.56 11.89
N LYS A 85 -13.05 -7.41 13.23
CA LYS A 85 -13.62 -8.45 14.12
C LYS A 85 -15.10 -8.67 13.86
N LYS A 86 -15.86 -7.60 13.60
CA LYS A 86 -17.33 -7.66 13.41
C LYS A 86 -17.73 -7.95 11.96
N THR A 87 -16.79 -7.89 11.02
CA THR A 87 -17.03 -8.18 9.61
C THR A 87 -16.89 -9.67 9.34
N SER A 88 -17.86 -10.29 8.66
CA SER A 88 -17.81 -11.70 8.25
C SER A 88 -17.66 -11.85 6.75
N VAL A 89 -17.11 -12.99 6.31
CA VAL A 89 -17.02 -13.33 4.87
C VAL A 89 -18.42 -13.40 4.24
N ASP A 90 -19.42 -13.92 4.95
CA ASP A 90 -20.79 -13.99 4.45
C ASP A 90 -21.39 -12.59 4.20
N GLN A 91 -21.09 -11.63 5.07
CA GLN A 91 -21.51 -10.24 4.88
C GLN A 91 -20.86 -9.62 3.63
N LEU A 92 -19.54 -9.77 3.47
CA LEU A 92 -18.79 -9.23 2.33
C LEU A 92 -19.26 -9.85 1.02
N THR A 93 -19.38 -11.17 0.97
CA THR A 93 -19.82 -11.88 -0.25
C THR A 93 -21.26 -11.55 -0.64
N LYS A 94 -22.14 -11.41 0.34
CA LYS A 94 -23.52 -10.95 0.11
C LYS A 94 -23.59 -9.53 -0.44
N ALA A 95 -22.75 -8.63 0.08
CA ALA A 95 -22.73 -7.22 -0.37
C ALA A 95 -22.27 -7.10 -1.84
N VAL A 96 -21.36 -7.95 -2.30
CA VAL A 96 -20.85 -7.94 -3.69
C VAL A 96 -21.56 -8.95 -4.60
N GLY A 97 -22.53 -9.70 -4.08
CA GLY A 97 -23.36 -10.60 -4.89
C GLY A 97 -22.69 -11.91 -5.32
N ILE A 98 -21.73 -12.43 -4.55
CA ILE A 98 -21.06 -13.71 -4.86
C ILE A 98 -21.35 -14.78 -3.80
N ALA A 99 -21.19 -16.04 -4.20
CA ALA A 99 -21.24 -17.15 -3.26
C ALA A 99 -20.00 -17.17 -2.36
N LYS A 100 -20.18 -17.63 -1.10
CA LYS A 100 -19.07 -17.77 -0.12
C LYS A 100 -17.92 -18.64 -0.67
N GLY A 101 -18.23 -19.70 -1.42
CA GLY A 101 -17.22 -20.54 -2.07
C GLY A 101 -16.37 -19.80 -3.10
N SER A 102 -16.95 -18.78 -3.77
CA SER A 102 -16.21 -17.96 -4.72
C SER A 102 -15.21 -17.04 -4.03
N PHE A 103 -15.47 -16.60 -2.81
CA PHE A 103 -14.53 -15.80 -2.02
C PHE A 103 -13.19 -16.53 -1.83
N TYR A 104 -13.24 -17.81 -1.47
CA TYR A 104 -12.03 -18.61 -1.20
C TYR A 104 -11.23 -18.97 -2.45
N LYS A 105 -11.72 -18.63 -3.65
CA LYS A 105 -10.92 -18.65 -4.88
C LYS A 105 -10.00 -17.43 -4.97
N PHE A 106 -10.37 -16.30 -4.36
CA PHE A 106 -9.64 -15.04 -4.42
C PHE A 106 -8.76 -14.81 -3.18
N TYR A 107 -9.24 -15.16 -2.00
CA TYR A 107 -8.54 -14.92 -0.74
C TYR A 107 -8.61 -16.14 0.17
N GLU A 108 -7.47 -16.58 0.67
CA GLU A 108 -7.38 -17.75 1.58
C GLU A 108 -8.12 -17.52 2.90
N SER A 109 -8.19 -16.28 3.36
CA SER A 109 -8.86 -15.90 4.61
C SER A 109 -9.39 -14.45 4.53
N LYS A 110 -10.24 -14.14 5.50
CA LYS A 110 -10.72 -12.76 5.71
C LYS A 110 -9.54 -11.84 6.03
N GLU A 111 -8.60 -12.31 6.81
CA GLU A 111 -7.40 -11.56 7.18
C GLU A 111 -6.56 -11.20 5.96
N MET A 112 -6.42 -12.08 4.98
CA MET A 112 -5.71 -11.78 3.72
C MET A 112 -6.42 -10.69 2.90
N LEU A 113 -7.75 -10.67 2.87
CA LEU A 113 -8.51 -9.60 2.22
C LEU A 113 -8.34 -8.26 2.95
N PHE A 114 -8.40 -8.24 4.30
CA PHE A 114 -8.15 -7.03 5.08
C PHE A 114 -6.70 -6.55 4.93
N PHE A 115 -5.76 -7.47 4.79
CA PHE A 115 -4.37 -7.13 4.49
C PHE A 115 -4.21 -6.49 3.11
N ALA A 116 -4.89 -6.99 2.09
CA ALA A 116 -4.91 -6.35 0.77
C ALA A 116 -5.49 -4.91 0.82
N VAL A 117 -6.47 -4.66 1.70
CA VAL A 117 -6.97 -3.29 1.96
C VAL A 117 -5.89 -2.43 2.63
N LEU A 118 -5.16 -2.95 3.62
CA LEU A 118 -4.07 -2.22 4.29
C LEU A 118 -2.97 -1.84 3.31
N GLU A 119 -2.54 -2.78 2.46
CA GLU A 119 -1.55 -2.55 1.40
C GLU A 119 -2.03 -1.51 0.37
N GLY A 120 -3.32 -1.55 0.02
CA GLY A 120 -3.93 -0.55 -0.85
C GLY A 120 -3.91 0.86 -0.23
N ILE A 121 -4.19 0.97 1.07
CA ILE A 121 -4.10 2.25 1.80
C ILE A 121 -2.66 2.76 1.79
N HIS A 122 -1.66 1.90 2.11
CA HIS A 122 -0.25 2.29 2.09
C HIS A 122 0.17 2.77 0.70
N SER A 123 -0.18 2.05 -0.36
CA SER A 123 0.13 2.45 -1.74
C SER A 123 -0.45 3.83 -2.08
N GLU A 124 -1.71 4.09 -1.73
CA GLU A 124 -2.34 5.40 -1.92
C GLU A 124 -1.63 6.52 -1.14
N LEU A 125 -1.16 6.26 0.09
CA LEU A 125 -0.44 7.24 0.89
C LEU A 125 0.92 7.58 0.28
N TYR A 126 1.64 6.58 -0.27
CA TYR A 126 2.89 6.82 -0.99
C TYR A 126 2.67 7.61 -2.28
N GLU A 127 1.60 7.33 -3.04
CA GLU A 127 1.24 8.13 -4.22
C GLU A 127 0.91 9.58 -3.86
N VAL A 128 0.20 9.82 -2.75
CA VAL A 128 -0.10 11.16 -2.25
C VAL A 128 1.17 11.90 -1.87
N ALA A 129 2.10 11.24 -1.17
CA ALA A 129 3.40 11.81 -0.80
C ALA A 129 4.24 12.12 -2.05
N ASP A 130 4.32 11.20 -3.00
CA ASP A 130 5.06 11.35 -4.26
C ASP A 130 4.56 12.55 -5.06
N ARG A 131 3.25 12.66 -5.21
CA ARG A 131 2.61 13.80 -5.90
C ARG A 131 2.93 15.12 -5.21
N ALA A 132 2.76 15.19 -3.88
CA ALA A 132 3.03 16.40 -3.12
C ALA A 132 4.51 16.82 -3.21
N LEU A 133 5.44 15.87 -3.22
CA LEU A 133 6.87 16.14 -3.41
C LEU A 133 7.17 16.64 -4.82
N SER A 134 6.58 16.03 -5.86
CA SER A 134 6.79 16.42 -7.26
C SER A 134 6.25 17.81 -7.57
N GLU A 135 5.05 18.15 -7.06
CA GLU A 135 4.42 19.45 -7.26
C GLU A 135 5.17 20.61 -6.57
N ASN A 136 6.00 20.30 -5.58
CA ASN A 136 6.71 21.30 -4.78
C ASN A 136 8.23 21.27 -4.96
N ILE A 137 8.75 20.71 -6.03
CA ILE A 137 10.19 20.43 -6.22
C ILE A 137 11.09 21.67 -6.12
N GLY A 138 10.57 22.87 -6.38
CA GLY A 138 11.28 24.14 -6.27
C GLY A 138 11.41 24.71 -4.86
N LEU A 139 10.77 24.08 -3.86
CA LEU A 139 10.81 24.55 -2.49
C LEU A 139 11.99 23.93 -1.71
N PRO A 140 12.40 24.51 -0.57
CA PRO A 140 13.34 23.90 0.36
C PRO A 140 12.95 22.50 0.79
N GLN A 141 13.93 21.65 1.13
CA GLN A 141 13.66 20.25 1.49
C GLN A 141 12.69 20.11 2.66
N SER A 142 12.83 20.95 3.69
CA SER A 142 11.93 20.97 4.85
C SER A 142 10.48 21.28 4.47
N GLU A 143 10.27 22.26 3.58
CA GLU A 143 8.93 22.61 3.11
C GLU A 143 8.31 21.52 2.25
N ARG A 144 9.07 20.88 1.34
CA ARG A 144 8.61 19.74 0.54
C ARG A 144 8.17 18.59 1.42
N ALA A 145 9.01 18.22 2.39
CA ALA A 145 8.72 17.15 3.33
C ALA A 145 7.48 17.47 4.18
N ALA A 146 7.34 18.72 4.63
CA ALA A 146 6.18 19.17 5.39
C ALA A 146 4.89 19.07 4.57
N LYS A 147 4.89 19.56 3.33
CA LYS A 147 3.72 19.50 2.43
C LYS A 147 3.32 18.05 2.13
N ALA A 148 4.27 17.17 1.88
CA ALA A 148 4.00 15.74 1.66
C ALA A 148 3.39 15.09 2.92
N THR A 149 3.95 15.33 4.10
CA THR A 149 3.42 14.81 5.37
C THR A 149 2.00 15.32 5.64
N LEU A 150 1.75 16.61 5.44
CA LEU A 150 0.41 17.19 5.59
C LEU A 150 -0.59 16.62 4.59
N ALA A 151 -0.19 16.37 3.35
CA ALA A 151 -1.06 15.75 2.34
C ALA A 151 -1.47 14.33 2.76
N VAL A 152 -0.54 13.53 3.25
CA VAL A 152 -0.81 12.19 3.80
C VAL A 152 -1.76 12.25 5.00
N CYS A 153 -1.53 13.16 5.95
CA CYS A 153 -2.40 13.33 7.12
C CYS A 153 -3.83 13.74 6.70
N ARG A 154 -3.98 14.65 5.74
CA ARG A 154 -5.29 15.03 5.18
C ARG A 154 -5.98 13.83 4.55
N ARG A 155 -5.29 13.07 3.69
CA ARG A 155 -5.85 11.87 3.04
C ARG A 155 -6.40 10.88 4.06
N LEU A 156 -5.66 10.59 5.13
CA LEU A 156 -6.10 9.71 6.22
C LEU A 156 -7.29 10.27 7.00
N SER A 157 -7.31 11.58 7.22
CA SER A 157 -8.44 12.26 7.88
C SER A 157 -9.72 12.19 7.05
N ASP A 158 -9.62 12.39 5.74
CA ASP A 158 -10.77 12.47 4.83
C ASP A 158 -11.40 11.09 4.59
N THR A 159 -10.60 10.03 4.57
CA THR A 159 -11.09 8.67 4.34
C THR A 159 -11.51 7.91 5.59
N GLY A 160 -11.02 8.35 6.74
CA GLY A 160 -11.22 7.64 8.01
C GLY A 160 -10.39 6.35 8.14
N ASP A 161 -9.49 6.07 7.21
CA ASP A 161 -8.66 4.84 7.22
C ASP A 161 -7.81 4.72 8.49
N MET A 162 -7.52 5.84 9.15
CA MET A 162 -6.80 5.83 10.42
C MET A 162 -7.50 4.99 11.49
N VAL A 163 -8.84 4.92 11.46
CA VAL A 163 -9.63 4.08 12.36
C VAL A 163 -9.26 2.60 12.21
N PHE A 164 -9.12 2.13 10.97
CA PHE A 164 -8.72 0.75 10.69
C PHE A 164 -7.25 0.50 11.07
N ILE A 165 -6.36 1.42 10.70
CA ILE A 165 -4.93 1.32 11.02
C ILE A 165 -4.71 1.21 12.53
N GLU A 166 -5.37 2.04 13.31
CA GLU A 166 -5.19 2.08 14.77
C GLU A 166 -5.82 0.88 15.48
N ASN A 167 -7.07 0.53 15.10
CA ASN A 167 -7.84 -0.45 15.85
C ASN A 167 -7.59 -1.90 15.44
N ASP A 168 -7.30 -2.15 14.16
CA ASP A 168 -7.28 -3.50 13.62
C ASP A 168 -5.94 -3.92 13.01
N ALA A 169 -5.11 -3.00 12.47
CA ALA A 169 -3.90 -3.38 11.74
C ALA A 169 -2.93 -4.21 12.60
N LYS A 170 -2.74 -3.86 13.87
CA LYS A 170 -1.88 -4.65 14.78
C LYS A 170 -2.37 -6.08 14.95
N LEU A 171 -3.68 -6.26 15.17
CA LEU A 171 -4.27 -7.59 15.31
C LEU A 171 -4.24 -8.37 13.99
N LEU A 172 -4.50 -7.66 12.88
CA LEU A 172 -4.41 -8.22 11.55
C LEU A 172 -3.02 -8.80 11.30
N LEU A 173 -1.97 -7.99 11.47
CA LEU A 173 -0.59 -8.42 11.29
C LEU A 173 -0.19 -9.59 12.20
N GLN A 174 -0.72 -9.67 13.43
CA GLN A 174 -0.48 -10.82 14.32
C GLN A 174 -1.08 -12.14 13.80
N ARG A 175 -2.10 -12.07 12.95
CA ARG A 175 -2.80 -13.25 12.40
C ARG A 175 -2.29 -13.69 11.03
N LEU A 176 -1.43 -12.92 10.40
CA LEU A 176 -0.85 -13.24 9.11
C LEU A 176 0.36 -14.16 9.24
N PRO A 177 0.67 -14.97 8.21
CA PRO A 177 1.91 -15.71 8.13
C PRO A 177 3.14 -14.82 8.25
N ASP A 178 4.24 -15.32 8.82
CA ASP A 178 5.46 -14.53 9.05
C ASP A 178 6.08 -14.03 7.74
N GLU A 179 5.99 -14.82 6.68
CA GLU A 179 6.48 -14.45 5.35
C GLU A 179 5.78 -13.17 4.82
N VAL A 180 4.46 -13.09 4.99
CA VAL A 180 3.65 -11.93 4.57
C VAL A 180 4.00 -10.68 5.39
N LYS A 181 4.14 -10.83 6.71
CA LYS A 181 4.53 -9.74 7.62
C LYS A 181 5.91 -9.18 7.30
N ASN A 182 6.87 -10.07 7.07
CA ASN A 182 8.26 -9.66 6.80
C ASN A 182 8.36 -8.86 5.50
N VAL A 183 7.63 -9.24 4.46
CA VAL A 183 7.56 -8.47 3.20
C VAL A 183 6.99 -7.08 3.49
N HIS A 184 5.88 -6.97 4.19
CA HIS A 184 5.23 -5.71 4.51
C HIS A 184 6.16 -4.71 5.24
N TYR A 185 6.85 -5.17 6.32
CA TYR A 185 7.74 -4.28 7.08
C TYR A 185 8.97 -3.83 6.29
N HIS A 186 9.53 -4.68 5.42
CA HIS A 186 10.65 -4.31 4.57
C HIS A 186 10.23 -3.31 3.48
N ASP A 187 9.05 -3.48 2.92
CA ASP A 187 8.54 -2.62 1.86
C ASP A 187 8.27 -1.19 2.35
N ASP A 188 7.74 -1.01 3.55
CA ASP A 188 7.47 0.31 4.12
C ASP A 188 8.75 1.14 4.29
N GLU A 189 9.81 0.56 4.84
CA GLU A 189 11.09 1.27 4.98
C GLU A 189 11.73 1.56 3.61
N ALA A 190 11.65 0.61 2.68
CA ALA A 190 12.19 0.76 1.33
C ALA A 190 11.48 1.90 0.57
N HIS A 191 10.16 2.01 0.66
CA HIS A 191 9.40 3.07 0.00
C HIS A 191 9.74 4.47 0.51
N ILE A 192 9.85 4.64 1.83
CA ILE A 192 10.27 5.93 2.40
C ILE A 192 11.67 6.29 1.91
N ARG A 193 12.60 5.34 1.91
CA ARG A 193 13.97 5.54 1.41
C ARG A 193 13.97 5.93 -0.07
N GLN A 194 13.17 5.26 -0.90
CA GLN A 194 13.01 5.58 -2.32
C GLN A 194 12.49 7.00 -2.55
N LEU A 195 11.50 7.46 -1.75
CA LEU A 195 11.02 8.84 -1.84
C LEU A 195 12.12 9.85 -1.46
N LEU A 196 12.87 9.59 -0.38
CA LEU A 196 13.98 10.45 0.02
C LEU A 196 15.04 10.56 -1.10
N GLU A 197 15.42 9.45 -1.70
CA GLU A 197 16.40 9.38 -2.80
C GLU A 197 15.87 10.06 -4.07
N LYS A 198 14.65 9.72 -4.51
CA LYS A 198 14.01 10.26 -5.71
C LYS A 198 13.93 11.79 -5.70
N TYR A 199 13.67 12.37 -4.56
CA TYR A 199 13.50 13.81 -4.40
C TYR A 199 14.70 14.53 -3.78
N ASN A 200 15.85 13.84 -3.64
CA ASN A 200 17.06 14.36 -3.01
C ASN A 200 16.76 15.00 -1.64
N LEU A 201 15.98 14.33 -0.82
CA LEU A 201 15.74 14.73 0.56
C LEU A 201 16.79 14.09 1.45
N VAL A 202 17.67 14.91 2.03
CA VAL A 202 18.81 14.45 2.84
C VAL A 202 18.56 14.82 4.31
N PRO A 203 18.00 13.90 5.11
CA PRO A 203 17.76 14.20 6.52
C PRO A 203 19.07 14.23 7.30
N ARG A 204 19.29 15.29 8.13
CA ARG A 204 20.51 15.53 8.93
C ARG A 204 20.90 14.38 9.84
N ARG A 205 19.91 13.69 10.40
CA ARG A 205 20.09 12.62 11.40
C ARG A 205 19.75 11.22 10.85
N GLY A 206 19.74 11.09 9.53
CA GLY A 206 19.50 9.83 8.83
C GLY A 206 18.03 9.53 8.53
N ALA A 207 17.84 8.65 7.52
CA ALA A 207 16.52 8.31 6.98
C ALA A 207 15.61 7.63 8.01
N SER A 208 16.16 6.77 8.88
CA SER A 208 15.38 6.04 9.89
C SER A 208 14.72 6.96 10.91
N LEU A 209 15.45 8.01 11.39
CA LEU A 209 14.85 8.99 12.30
C LEU A 209 13.79 9.83 11.58
N ALA A 210 14.04 10.23 10.34
CA ALA A 210 13.07 10.98 9.55
C ALA A 210 11.78 10.17 9.34
N ALA A 211 11.90 8.90 8.94
CA ALA A 211 10.76 8.00 8.78
C ALA A 211 9.97 7.80 10.08
N ALA A 212 10.66 7.56 11.19
CA ALA A 212 10.03 7.41 12.51
C ALA A 212 9.31 8.68 12.95
N THR A 213 9.91 9.87 12.71
CA THR A 213 9.30 11.16 13.03
C THR A 213 8.04 11.41 12.21
N VAL A 214 8.10 11.19 10.89
CA VAL A 214 6.93 11.33 10.00
C VAL A 214 5.82 10.37 10.41
N ARG A 215 6.16 9.11 10.74
CA ARG A 215 5.19 8.14 11.27
C ARG A 215 4.54 8.63 12.56
N GLY A 216 5.32 9.17 13.50
CA GLY A 216 4.80 9.75 14.75
C GLY A 216 3.81 10.90 14.48
N LEU A 217 4.12 11.78 13.52
CA LEU A 217 3.24 12.87 13.11
C LEU A 217 1.93 12.34 12.49
N ILE A 218 1.99 11.33 11.63
CA ILE A 218 0.82 10.69 11.02
C ILE A 218 -0.09 10.08 12.09
N LEU A 219 0.47 9.45 13.11
CA LEU A 219 -0.29 8.86 14.21
C LEU A 219 -1.11 9.90 15.00
N THR A 220 -0.75 11.18 14.96
CA THR A 220 -1.57 12.23 15.61
C THR A 220 -2.97 12.38 14.99
N VAL A 221 -3.17 11.88 13.76
CA VAL A 221 -4.47 11.93 13.07
C VAL A 221 -5.56 11.19 13.86
N SER A 222 -5.21 10.10 14.56
CA SER A 222 -6.15 9.36 15.40
C SER A 222 -6.64 10.14 16.62
N HIS A 223 -5.88 11.14 17.06
CA HIS A 223 -6.20 11.97 18.22
C HIS A 223 -6.84 13.33 17.86
N ARG A 224 -7.18 13.55 16.59
CA ARG A 224 -7.74 14.83 16.10
C ARG A 224 -8.96 15.32 16.90
N GLU A 225 -9.86 14.41 17.27
CA GLU A 225 -11.07 14.76 18.02
C GLU A 225 -10.75 15.19 19.45
N GLN A 226 -9.75 14.58 20.08
CA GLN A 226 -9.30 14.93 21.45
C GLN A 226 -8.62 16.30 21.47
N ILE A 227 -7.88 16.66 20.42
CA ILE A 227 -7.22 17.98 20.28
C ILE A 227 -8.29 19.04 19.87
N GLY A 228 -9.32 18.62 19.15
CA GLY A 228 -10.46 19.45 18.80
C GLY A 228 -10.18 20.42 17.64
N LYS A 229 -10.86 21.58 17.68
CA LYS A 229 -10.88 22.54 16.55
C LYS A 229 -9.51 23.10 16.17
N LEU A 230 -8.55 23.06 17.06
CA LEU A 230 -7.18 23.55 16.82
C LEU A 230 -6.29 22.50 16.16
N TYR A 231 -6.78 21.27 15.97
CA TYR A 231 -5.96 20.19 15.39
C TYR A 231 -5.26 20.57 14.07
N PRO A 232 -5.87 21.23 13.09
CA PRO A 232 -5.19 21.60 11.85
C PRO A 232 -3.95 22.50 12.11
N GLN A 233 -4.07 23.51 12.98
CA GLN A 233 -2.95 24.41 13.31
C GLN A 233 -1.88 23.69 14.13
N VAL A 234 -2.28 22.82 15.06
CA VAL A 234 -1.35 21.99 15.85
C VAL A 234 -0.57 21.07 14.92
N LEU A 235 -1.25 20.37 14.00
CA LEU A 235 -0.60 19.49 13.02
C LEU A 235 0.40 20.26 12.15
N GLU A 236 0.02 21.41 11.61
CA GLU A 236 0.93 22.25 10.80
C GLU A 236 2.16 22.67 11.63
N THR A 237 1.96 23.13 12.86
CA THR A 237 3.05 23.53 13.76
C THR A 237 4.02 22.38 14.00
N LEU A 238 3.52 21.20 14.31
CA LEU A 238 4.32 20.00 14.55
C LEU A 238 5.08 19.57 13.30
N VAL A 239 4.38 19.50 12.16
CA VAL A 239 4.95 19.03 10.90
C VAL A 239 6.03 19.96 10.39
N TYR A 240 5.77 21.27 10.32
CA TYR A 240 6.79 22.24 9.88
C TYR A 240 7.96 22.31 10.85
N GLY A 241 7.71 22.28 12.16
CA GLY A 241 8.78 22.26 13.16
C GLY A 241 9.68 21.02 13.03
N ALA A 242 9.09 19.84 12.93
CA ALA A 242 9.83 18.60 12.76
C ALA A 242 10.61 18.55 11.44
N CYS A 243 9.98 18.97 10.32
CA CYS A 243 10.65 18.96 9.02
C CYS A 243 11.80 19.94 8.92
N ARG A 244 11.72 21.11 9.59
CA ARG A 244 12.88 22.02 9.71
C ARG A 244 14.02 21.35 10.44
N GLU A 245 13.77 20.77 11.62
CA GLU A 245 14.80 20.07 12.39
C GLU A 245 15.44 18.90 11.60
N LEU A 246 14.67 18.21 10.80
CA LEU A 246 15.16 17.06 10.03
C LEU A 246 15.96 17.46 8.78
N PHE A 247 15.67 18.58 8.11
CA PHE A 247 16.18 18.88 6.79
C PHE A 247 16.89 20.24 6.64
N GLU A 248 16.89 21.10 7.65
CA GLU A 248 17.62 22.36 7.71
C GLU A 248 18.72 22.31 8.77
#